data_049f463a26e7e474a582cb787e61500d
#
_entry.id   049f463a26e7e474a582cb787e61500d
#
_cell.length_a   1.000
_cell.length_b   1.000
_cell.length_c   1.000
_cell.angle_alpha   90.00
_cell.angle_beta   90.00
_cell.angle_gamma   90.00
#
_symmetry.space_group_name_H-M   'P 1'
#
loop_
_entity.id
_entity.type
_entity.pdbx_description
1 polymer ?
#
loop_
_entity_poly.entity_id
_entity_poly.type
_entity_poly.pdbx_seq_one_letter_code
_entity_poly.pdbx_strand_id
1 'polypeptide(L)'
;MTEWVAMVRLFYSEYGIENIARRVLTAYDALLYYGQPSAIPIEDLIEANGLSLEYQYLRKNGRILGKTIFDDGLEAVYDMERHEYTLFPVRAGTILVDASLCEEDASTGRFRFTCAHELAHWCLHKKLYLGTGESAALMPAAKETDMEYQANLLGSAILMPLAQVKRCFYQLRSGRTSKQIVAEAAELFQVSKQAMSIRLREHNLL
;
A
#
# COMPACT_ATOMS: atom_id res chain seq x y z
N MET A 1 -9.24 -14.14 38.94
CA MET A 1 -10.17 -13.53 37.96
C MET A 1 -9.32 -13.16 36.77
N THR A 2 -9.31 -14.00 35.77
CA THR A 2 -8.56 -13.83 34.53
C THR A 2 -9.37 -12.91 33.63
N GLU A 3 -8.92 -11.65 33.51
CA GLU A 3 -9.47 -10.73 32.51
C GLU A 3 -9.16 -11.28 31.12
N TRP A 4 -10.22 -11.71 30.44
CA TRP A 4 -10.21 -11.93 29.01
C TRP A 4 -10.07 -10.55 28.34
N VAL A 5 -8.84 -10.16 28.03
CA VAL A 5 -8.62 -9.05 27.09
C VAL A 5 -9.26 -9.51 25.78
N ALA A 6 -10.42 -8.93 25.47
CA ALA A 6 -11.11 -9.16 24.23
C ALA A 6 -10.18 -8.79 23.09
N MET A 7 -9.64 -9.81 22.45
CA MET A 7 -8.77 -9.69 21.28
C MET A 7 -9.63 -9.13 20.15
N VAL A 8 -9.67 -7.81 20.01
CA VAL A 8 -10.33 -7.13 18.90
C VAL A 8 -9.60 -7.55 17.63
N ARG A 9 -10.14 -8.56 16.97
CA ARG A 9 -9.76 -8.92 15.61
C ARG A 9 -10.28 -7.82 14.71
N LEU A 10 -9.43 -6.86 14.33
CA LEU A 10 -9.73 -5.88 13.30
C LEU A 10 -9.70 -6.58 11.93
N PHE A 11 -10.69 -7.42 11.68
CA PHE A 11 -10.84 -8.05 10.38
C PHE A 11 -11.78 -7.17 9.54
N TYR A 12 -11.19 -6.48 8.55
CA TYR A 12 -11.98 -5.72 7.58
C TYR A 12 -12.47 -6.66 6.48
N SER A 13 -13.78 -6.64 6.20
CA SER A 13 -14.33 -7.29 5.02
C SER A 13 -13.85 -6.58 3.74
N GLU A 14 -13.91 -7.26 2.60
CA GLU A 14 -13.59 -6.64 1.29
C GLU A 14 -14.37 -5.33 1.08
N TYR A 15 -15.66 -5.33 1.41
CA TYR A 15 -16.50 -4.12 1.37
C TYR A 15 -15.97 -3.02 2.32
N GLY A 16 -15.49 -3.38 3.49
CA GLY A 16 -14.87 -2.46 4.45
C GLY A 16 -13.61 -1.82 3.87
N ILE A 17 -12.74 -2.63 3.26
CA ILE A 17 -11.50 -2.17 2.57
C ILE A 17 -11.84 -1.20 1.44
N GLU A 18 -12.81 -1.55 0.57
CA GLU A 18 -13.24 -0.66 -0.53
C GLU A 18 -13.77 0.69 -0.02
N ASN A 19 -14.51 0.69 1.09
CA ASN A 19 -15.00 1.92 1.71
C ASN A 19 -13.86 2.76 2.33
N ILE A 20 -12.82 2.12 2.88
CA ILE A 20 -11.65 2.84 3.39
C ILE A 20 -10.90 3.46 2.22
N ALA A 21 -10.60 2.72 1.15
CA ALA A 21 -9.97 3.25 -0.06
C ALA A 21 -10.75 4.45 -0.63
N ARG A 22 -12.07 4.30 -0.77
CA ARG A 22 -12.94 5.40 -1.22
C ARG A 22 -12.79 6.64 -0.34
N ARG A 23 -12.81 6.49 0.98
CA ARG A 23 -12.67 7.64 1.91
C ARG A 23 -11.29 8.29 1.81
N VAL A 24 -10.22 7.52 1.74
CA VAL A 24 -8.86 8.02 1.60
C VAL A 24 -8.72 8.85 0.32
N LEU A 25 -9.19 8.30 -0.81
CA LEU A 25 -9.12 8.97 -2.11
C LEU A 25 -9.99 10.23 -2.17
N THR A 26 -11.26 10.12 -1.72
CA THR A 26 -12.19 11.26 -1.80
C THR A 26 -11.88 12.37 -0.80
N ALA A 27 -11.15 12.09 0.26
CA ALA A 27 -10.69 13.12 1.19
C ALA A 27 -9.60 14.02 0.56
N TYR A 28 -8.81 13.46 -0.36
CA TYR A 28 -7.83 14.23 -1.13
C TYR A 28 -8.45 14.87 -2.37
N ASP A 29 -9.03 14.05 -3.26
CA ASP A 29 -9.78 14.50 -4.43
C ASP A 29 -10.85 13.47 -4.80
N ALA A 30 -12.12 13.89 -4.83
CA ALA A 30 -13.23 13.02 -5.18
C ALA A 30 -13.13 12.44 -6.60
N LEU A 31 -12.43 13.09 -7.51
CA LEU A 31 -12.21 12.63 -8.88
C LEU A 31 -11.31 11.39 -8.94
N LEU A 32 -10.46 11.15 -7.93
CA LEU A 32 -9.64 9.94 -7.85
C LEU A 32 -10.48 8.66 -7.63
N TYR A 33 -11.72 8.81 -7.21
CA TYR A 33 -12.64 7.68 -7.09
C TYR A 33 -13.77 7.71 -8.13
N TYR A 34 -14.40 8.88 -8.33
CA TYR A 34 -15.56 9.05 -9.19
C TYR A 34 -15.23 9.54 -10.60
N GLY A 35 -14.01 9.99 -10.83
CA GLY A 35 -13.56 10.57 -12.10
C GLY A 35 -13.29 9.54 -13.20
N GLN A 36 -12.62 9.97 -14.25
CA GLN A 36 -12.17 9.08 -15.32
C GLN A 36 -11.03 8.20 -14.81
N PRO A 37 -10.90 6.96 -15.35
CA PRO A 37 -9.82 6.06 -15.00
C PRO A 37 -8.45 6.72 -15.23
N SER A 38 -7.62 6.71 -14.19
CA SER A 38 -6.27 7.28 -14.24
C SER A 38 -5.39 6.68 -13.13
N ALA A 39 -4.07 6.84 -13.27
CA ALA A 39 -3.15 6.49 -12.22
C ALA A 39 -3.34 7.39 -10.99
N ILE A 40 -3.37 6.81 -9.80
CA ILE A 40 -3.47 7.55 -8.54
C ILE A 40 -2.11 8.21 -8.22
N PRO A 41 -2.03 9.51 -7.91
CA PRO A 41 -0.79 10.16 -7.47
C PRO A 41 -0.46 9.75 -6.03
N ILE A 42 0.18 8.58 -5.90
CA ILE A 42 0.32 7.90 -4.59
C ILE A 42 1.21 8.68 -3.62
N GLU A 43 2.25 9.35 -4.11
CA GLU A 43 3.15 10.16 -3.28
C GLU A 43 2.41 11.38 -2.73
N ASP A 44 1.69 12.13 -3.58
CA ASP A 44 0.87 13.25 -3.15
C ASP A 44 -0.22 12.82 -2.17
N LEU A 45 -0.80 11.63 -2.37
CA LEU A 45 -1.81 11.07 -1.48
C LEU A 45 -1.22 10.74 -0.10
N ILE A 46 0.02 10.23 -0.03
CA ILE A 46 0.74 9.99 1.21
C ILE A 46 0.96 11.30 1.97
N GLU A 47 1.48 12.31 1.30
CA GLU A 47 1.71 13.63 1.89
C GLU A 47 0.41 14.30 2.36
N ALA A 48 -0.66 14.21 1.59
CA ALA A 48 -1.98 14.72 1.97
C ALA A 48 -2.58 14.02 3.20
N ASN A 49 -2.15 12.79 3.50
CA ASN A 49 -2.51 12.10 4.74
C ASN A 49 -1.59 12.47 5.94
N GLY A 50 -0.73 13.47 5.78
CA GLY A 50 0.18 13.97 6.82
C GLY A 50 1.38 13.06 7.07
N LEU A 51 1.76 12.26 6.08
CA LEU A 51 2.89 11.35 6.12
C LEU A 51 4.05 11.91 5.30
N SER A 52 5.28 11.50 5.63
CA SER A 52 6.47 11.80 4.84
C SER A 52 7.00 10.54 4.16
N LEU A 53 7.56 10.72 2.96
CA LEU A 53 8.30 9.68 2.25
C LEU A 53 9.79 9.91 2.39
N GLU A 54 10.53 8.83 2.74
CA GLU A 54 11.98 8.82 2.82
C GLU A 54 12.53 7.61 2.07
N TYR A 55 13.61 7.82 1.32
CA TYR A 55 14.22 6.81 0.47
C TYR A 55 15.55 6.37 1.05
N GLN A 56 15.63 5.11 1.48
CA GLN A 56 16.82 4.52 2.08
C GLN A 56 17.01 3.09 1.60
N TYR A 57 18.24 2.58 1.52
CA TYR A 57 18.43 1.14 1.33
C TYR A 57 18.11 0.42 2.64
N LEU A 58 16.94 -0.22 2.69
CA LEU A 58 16.42 -0.80 3.93
C LEU A 58 17.15 -2.09 4.31
N ARG A 59 17.56 -2.88 3.33
CA ARG A 59 18.32 -4.12 3.55
C ARG A 59 19.26 -4.40 2.38
N LYS A 60 20.46 -4.88 2.70
CA LYS A 60 21.48 -5.30 1.71
C LYS A 60 20.94 -6.27 0.64
N ASN A 61 19.96 -7.10 0.98
CA ASN A 61 19.41 -8.13 0.09
C ASN A 61 18.11 -7.71 -0.63
N GLY A 62 17.65 -6.46 -0.47
CA GLY A 62 16.44 -5.94 -1.10
C GLY A 62 15.15 -6.68 -0.75
N ARG A 63 15.10 -7.42 0.39
CA ARG A 63 13.91 -8.17 0.78
C ARG A 63 12.82 -7.33 1.42
N ILE A 64 13.19 -6.20 2.03
CA ILE A 64 12.25 -5.24 2.60
C ILE A 64 12.24 -4.04 1.67
N LEU A 65 11.10 -3.76 1.08
CA LEU A 65 10.95 -2.71 0.08
C LEU A 65 10.27 -1.46 0.62
N GLY A 66 9.59 -1.57 1.75
CA GLY A 66 8.96 -0.47 2.45
C GLY A 66 8.84 -0.75 3.94
N LYS A 67 8.61 0.29 4.70
CA LYS A 67 8.34 0.22 6.13
C LYS A 67 7.59 1.45 6.59
N THR A 68 6.45 1.26 7.25
CA THR A 68 5.70 2.32 7.91
C THR A 68 6.20 2.51 9.33
N ILE A 69 6.54 3.74 9.69
CA ILE A 69 7.03 4.12 11.02
C ILE A 69 5.87 4.65 11.86
N PHE A 70 5.56 3.96 12.95
CA PHE A 70 4.48 4.33 13.85
C PHE A 70 4.94 5.15 15.06
N ASP A 71 6.22 5.06 15.44
CA ASP A 71 6.82 5.75 16.60
C ASP A 71 8.15 6.41 16.21
N ASP A 72 8.50 7.47 16.91
CA ASP A 72 9.81 8.12 16.76
C ASP A 72 10.92 7.16 17.20
N GLY A 73 12.04 7.11 16.46
CA GLY A 73 13.12 6.21 16.80
C GLY A 73 14.29 6.21 15.83
N LEU A 74 15.00 5.10 15.80
CA LEU A 74 16.13 4.86 14.93
C LEU A 74 15.87 3.58 14.12
N GLU A 75 16.04 3.66 12.80
CA GLU A 75 15.95 2.51 11.90
C GLU A 75 17.31 2.14 11.34
N ALA A 76 17.58 0.84 11.25
CA ALA A 76 18.80 0.35 10.63
C ALA A 76 18.64 0.40 9.10
N VAL A 77 19.40 1.24 8.44
CA VAL A 77 19.49 1.36 6.97
C VAL A 77 20.88 0.93 6.49
N TYR A 78 20.97 0.43 5.25
CA TYR A 78 22.23 -0.04 4.68
C TYR A 78 22.95 1.09 3.93
N ASP A 79 24.16 1.42 4.37
CA ASP A 79 25.02 2.37 3.67
C ASP A 79 25.73 1.64 2.53
N MET A 80 25.42 1.99 1.29
CA MET A 80 25.97 1.38 0.08
C MET A 80 27.46 1.72 -0.12
N GLU A 81 27.94 2.87 0.38
CA GLU A 81 29.35 3.28 0.23
C GLU A 81 30.24 2.58 1.26
N ARG A 82 29.78 2.52 2.51
CA ARG A 82 30.51 1.90 3.61
C ARG A 82 30.32 0.40 3.73
N HIS A 83 29.32 -0.14 3.02
CA HIS A 83 28.92 -1.55 3.10
C HIS A 83 28.55 -2.02 4.51
N GLU A 84 27.96 -1.15 5.32
CA GLU A 84 27.54 -1.42 6.70
C GLU A 84 26.13 -0.91 7.00
N TYR A 85 25.56 -1.33 8.11
CA TYR A 85 24.30 -0.78 8.59
C TYR A 85 24.56 0.44 9.48
N THR A 86 23.82 1.50 9.23
CA THR A 86 23.82 2.74 10.03
C THR A 86 22.46 2.97 10.65
N LEU A 87 22.40 3.76 11.72
CA LEU A 87 21.15 4.14 12.36
C LEU A 87 20.64 5.47 11.77
N PHE A 88 19.45 5.42 11.21
CA PHE A 88 18.77 6.57 10.60
C PHE A 88 17.64 7.05 11.53
N PRO A 89 17.60 8.32 11.91
CA PRO A 89 16.54 8.85 12.75
C PRO A 89 15.24 8.95 11.96
N VAL A 90 14.16 8.43 12.53
CA VAL A 90 12.82 8.42 11.93
C VAL A 90 11.79 8.99 12.89
N ARG A 91 10.71 9.52 12.32
CA ARG A 91 9.55 10.03 13.07
C ARG A 91 8.31 9.22 12.78
N ALA A 92 7.40 9.18 13.72
CA ALA A 92 6.06 8.62 13.49
C ALA A 92 5.39 9.30 12.30
N GLY A 93 4.81 8.51 11.39
CA GLY A 93 4.24 9.00 10.14
C GLY A 93 5.24 9.07 8.98
N THR A 94 6.44 8.54 9.13
CA THR A 94 7.37 8.34 8.00
C THR A 94 7.09 6.99 7.32
N ILE A 95 7.03 7.00 6.01
CA ILE A 95 7.08 5.81 5.17
C ILE A 95 8.48 5.74 4.57
N LEU A 96 9.23 4.70 4.94
CA LEU A 96 10.51 4.38 4.31
C LEU A 96 10.27 3.51 3.08
N VAL A 97 10.84 3.88 1.96
CA VAL A 97 10.82 3.11 0.71
C VAL A 97 12.25 2.75 0.34
N ASP A 98 12.47 1.50 -0.06
CA ASP A 98 13.81 1.05 -0.46
C ASP A 98 14.26 1.81 -1.72
N ALA A 99 15.44 2.45 -1.63
CA ALA A 99 15.98 3.31 -2.67
C ALA A 99 16.20 2.57 -4.00
N SER A 100 16.36 1.24 -3.98
CA SER A 100 16.47 0.43 -5.20
C SER A 100 15.21 0.48 -6.08
N LEU A 101 14.07 0.87 -5.53
CA LEU A 101 12.83 1.06 -6.29
C LEU A 101 12.79 2.37 -7.08
N CYS A 102 13.75 3.28 -6.86
CA CYS A 102 13.89 4.55 -7.56
C CYS A 102 14.98 4.49 -8.65
N GLU A 103 15.68 3.36 -8.82
CA GLU A 103 16.70 3.18 -9.85
C GLU A 103 16.07 3.12 -11.26
N GLU A 104 16.84 3.47 -12.30
CA GLU A 104 16.35 3.60 -13.68
C GLU A 104 15.64 2.34 -14.20
N ASP A 105 16.13 1.15 -13.82
CA ASP A 105 15.56 -0.14 -14.24
C ASP A 105 14.43 -0.65 -13.33
N ALA A 106 14.05 0.12 -12.31
CA ALA A 106 13.04 -0.31 -11.35
C ALA A 106 11.62 -0.27 -11.94
N SER A 107 10.78 -1.20 -11.53
CA SER A 107 9.39 -1.25 -11.96
C SER A 107 8.56 -0.16 -11.27
N THR A 108 8.07 0.83 -12.03
CA THR A 108 7.14 1.84 -11.53
C THR A 108 5.95 1.24 -10.78
N GLY A 109 5.37 0.16 -11.29
CA GLY A 109 4.25 -0.51 -10.63
C GLY A 109 4.63 -1.11 -9.27
N ARG A 110 5.88 -1.58 -9.11
CA ARG A 110 6.38 -2.11 -7.83
C ARG A 110 6.59 -1.00 -6.81
N PHE A 111 7.24 0.09 -7.21
CA PHE A 111 7.40 1.29 -6.39
C PHE A 111 6.03 1.79 -5.87
N ARG A 112 5.10 2.02 -6.78
CA ARG A 112 3.76 2.52 -6.47
C ARG A 112 2.99 1.58 -5.52
N PHE A 113 3.11 0.26 -5.75
CA PHE A 113 2.46 -0.72 -4.89
C PHE A 113 3.07 -0.72 -3.49
N THR A 114 4.40 -0.61 -3.36
CA THR A 114 5.07 -0.47 -2.06
C THR A 114 4.56 0.76 -1.31
N CYS A 115 4.52 1.93 -1.96
CA CYS A 115 3.98 3.15 -1.36
C CYS A 115 2.53 3.00 -0.88
N ALA A 116 1.67 2.40 -1.71
CA ALA A 116 0.26 2.18 -1.35
C ALA A 116 0.07 1.15 -0.23
N HIS A 117 0.91 0.13 -0.19
CA HIS A 117 0.95 -0.88 0.86
C HIS A 117 1.33 -0.25 2.22
N GLU A 118 2.37 0.57 2.25
CA GLU A 118 2.79 1.26 3.48
C GLU A 118 1.74 2.29 3.94
N LEU A 119 1.12 3.04 3.02
CA LEU A 119 -0.02 3.90 3.34
C LEU A 119 -1.18 3.08 3.93
N ALA A 120 -1.43 1.89 3.41
CA ALA A 120 -2.46 1.00 3.93
C ALA A 120 -2.17 0.54 5.35
N HIS A 121 -0.92 0.19 5.67
CA HIS A 121 -0.52 -0.09 7.05
C HIS A 121 -0.83 1.07 7.99
N TRP A 122 -0.51 2.29 7.61
CA TRP A 122 -0.86 3.46 8.40
C TRP A 122 -2.37 3.62 8.60
N CYS A 123 -3.14 3.54 7.52
CA CYS A 123 -4.60 3.71 7.57
C CYS A 123 -5.32 2.67 8.44
N LEU A 124 -4.86 1.41 8.40
CA LEU A 124 -5.51 0.28 9.05
C LEU A 124 -4.97 0.03 10.46
N HIS A 125 -3.67 0.19 10.66
CA HIS A 125 -2.99 -0.38 11.83
C HIS A 125 -2.47 0.67 12.81
N LYS A 126 -2.43 1.96 12.45
CA LYS A 126 -1.94 3.04 13.33
C LYS A 126 -2.49 2.96 14.75
N LYS A 127 -3.80 2.69 14.91
CA LYS A 127 -4.44 2.62 16.23
C LYS A 127 -3.97 1.45 17.08
N LEU A 128 -3.49 0.38 16.47
CA LEU A 128 -2.96 -0.79 17.19
C LEU A 128 -1.62 -0.46 17.85
N TYR A 129 -0.79 0.37 17.21
CA TYR A 129 0.52 0.77 17.69
C TYR A 129 0.43 1.90 18.72
N LEU A 130 -0.44 2.89 18.50
CA LEU A 130 -0.58 4.05 19.39
C LEU A 130 -1.34 3.75 20.70
N GLY A 131 -2.03 2.61 20.80
CA GLY A 131 -2.92 2.29 21.93
C GLY A 131 -2.33 1.35 22.98
N THR A 132 -1.29 0.60 22.67
CA THR A 132 -0.84 -0.52 23.52
C THR A 132 0.48 -0.28 24.25
N GLY A 133 1.27 0.73 23.85
CA GLY A 133 2.64 0.91 24.39
C GLY A 133 3.55 -0.32 24.11
N GLU A 134 3.05 -1.30 23.36
CA GLU A 134 3.80 -2.49 22.98
C GLU A 134 4.47 -2.25 21.63
N SER A 135 5.77 -2.46 21.59
CA SER A 135 6.56 -2.42 20.36
C SER A 135 6.04 -3.45 19.35
N ALA A 136 6.08 -3.11 18.05
CA ALA A 136 5.77 -4.03 16.94
C ALA A 136 6.43 -5.41 17.05
N ALA A 137 7.58 -5.48 17.73
CA ALA A 137 8.34 -6.71 17.96
C ALA A 137 7.62 -7.77 18.79
N LEU A 138 6.51 -7.45 19.45
CA LEU A 138 5.76 -8.36 20.32
C LEU A 138 4.47 -8.90 19.70
N MET A 139 4.16 -8.56 18.44
CA MET A 139 2.96 -9.08 17.80
C MET A 139 3.09 -10.56 17.41
N PRO A 140 2.08 -11.40 17.67
CA PRO A 140 2.07 -12.78 17.20
C PRO A 140 2.13 -12.86 15.67
N ALA A 141 2.92 -13.80 15.12
CA ALA A 141 3.09 -13.99 13.67
C ALA A 141 1.76 -14.16 12.90
N ALA A 142 0.73 -14.74 13.51
CA ALA A 142 -0.60 -14.86 12.91
C ALA A 142 -1.27 -13.48 12.69
N LYS A 143 -1.05 -12.51 13.58
CA LYS A 143 -1.54 -11.13 13.41
C LYS A 143 -0.78 -10.41 12.30
N GLU A 144 0.51 -10.60 12.21
CA GLU A 144 1.35 -10.02 11.17
C GLU A 144 0.87 -10.46 9.77
N THR A 145 0.61 -11.75 9.56
CA THR A 145 0.07 -12.28 8.31
C THR A 145 -1.28 -11.67 7.94
N ASP A 146 -2.18 -11.49 8.90
CA ASP A 146 -3.49 -10.86 8.67
C ASP A 146 -3.34 -9.37 8.31
N MET A 147 -2.41 -8.66 8.95
CA MET A 147 -2.12 -7.25 8.68
C MET A 147 -1.53 -7.05 7.30
N GLU A 148 -0.57 -7.89 6.89
CA GLU A 148 0.00 -7.89 5.55
C GLU A 148 -1.05 -8.14 4.47
N TYR A 149 -1.93 -9.11 4.70
CA TYR A 149 -3.04 -9.39 3.78
C TYR A 149 -3.97 -8.18 3.62
N GLN A 150 -4.36 -7.54 4.72
CA GLN A 150 -5.22 -6.36 4.69
C GLN A 150 -4.54 -5.15 4.04
N ALA A 151 -3.23 -4.95 4.29
CA ALA A 151 -2.45 -3.89 3.64
C ALA A 151 -2.35 -4.11 2.13
N ASN A 152 -2.16 -5.36 1.68
CA ASN A 152 -2.19 -5.71 0.26
C ASN A 152 -3.55 -5.40 -0.38
N LEU A 153 -4.66 -5.76 0.28
CA LEU A 153 -6.01 -5.46 -0.22
C LEU A 153 -6.27 -3.96 -0.32
N LEU A 154 -5.95 -3.19 0.73
CA LEU A 154 -6.17 -1.76 0.73
C LEU A 154 -5.25 -1.04 -0.25
N GLY A 155 -3.97 -1.40 -0.32
CA GLY A 155 -3.03 -0.85 -1.30
C GLY A 155 -3.51 -1.08 -2.75
N SER A 156 -4.00 -2.29 -3.04
CA SER A 156 -4.64 -2.61 -4.32
C SER A 156 -5.88 -1.75 -4.59
N ALA A 157 -6.76 -1.58 -3.60
CA ALA A 157 -7.99 -0.80 -3.73
C ALA A 157 -7.71 0.72 -3.88
N ILE A 158 -6.64 1.23 -3.28
CA ILE A 158 -6.19 2.62 -3.45
C ILE A 158 -5.69 2.83 -4.88
N LEU A 159 -4.75 1.99 -5.37
CA LEU A 159 -4.18 2.16 -6.71
C LEU A 159 -5.17 1.87 -7.84
N MET A 160 -6.14 1.00 -7.59
CA MET A 160 -7.13 0.55 -8.57
C MET A 160 -8.55 0.70 -7.99
N PRO A 161 -9.06 1.95 -7.82
CA PRO A 161 -10.39 2.20 -7.24
C PRO A 161 -11.47 1.49 -8.01
N LEU A 162 -12.34 0.75 -7.33
CA LEU A 162 -13.32 -0.13 -7.97
C LEU A 162 -14.22 0.59 -8.98
N ALA A 163 -14.64 1.82 -8.66
CA ALA A 163 -15.47 2.61 -9.56
C ALA A 163 -14.74 2.93 -10.89
N GLN A 164 -13.46 3.29 -10.81
CA GLN A 164 -12.64 3.57 -11.99
C GLN A 164 -12.29 2.28 -12.76
N VAL A 165 -11.97 1.20 -12.06
CA VAL A 165 -11.69 -0.12 -12.70
C VAL A 165 -12.90 -0.62 -13.48
N LYS A 166 -14.10 -0.55 -12.89
CA LYS A 166 -15.34 -0.90 -13.60
C LYS A 166 -15.56 -0.02 -14.84
N ARG A 167 -15.38 1.29 -14.70
CA ARG A 167 -15.52 2.23 -15.83
C ARG A 167 -14.52 1.91 -16.94
N CYS A 168 -13.25 1.72 -16.60
CA CYS A 168 -12.19 1.33 -17.54
C CYS A 168 -12.55 0.02 -18.27
N PHE A 169 -12.96 -1.01 -17.53
CA PHE A 169 -13.36 -2.29 -18.10
C PHE A 169 -14.51 -2.15 -19.11
N TYR A 170 -15.59 -1.41 -18.74
CA TYR A 170 -16.72 -1.22 -19.63
C TYR A 170 -16.40 -0.37 -20.86
N GLN A 171 -15.44 0.55 -20.77
CA GLN A 171 -14.94 1.29 -21.93
C GLN A 171 -14.09 0.41 -22.86
N LEU A 172 -13.29 -0.50 -22.30
CA LEU A 172 -12.36 -1.31 -23.07
C LEU A 172 -12.96 -2.61 -23.64
N ARG A 173 -14.01 -3.16 -23.03
CA ARG A 173 -14.48 -4.53 -23.33
C ARG A 173 -14.96 -4.75 -24.78
N SER A 174 -15.33 -3.69 -25.50
CA SER A 174 -15.81 -3.83 -26.87
C SER A 174 -14.65 -4.08 -27.84
N GLY A 175 -14.67 -5.24 -28.51
CA GLY A 175 -13.68 -5.61 -29.53
C GLY A 175 -12.30 -5.99 -28.99
N ARG A 176 -12.12 -6.16 -27.66
CA ARG A 176 -10.86 -6.55 -27.03
C ARG A 176 -10.94 -7.89 -26.35
N THR A 177 -9.85 -8.62 -26.37
CA THR A 177 -9.66 -9.83 -25.56
C THR A 177 -9.36 -9.47 -24.12
N SER A 178 -9.61 -10.40 -23.16
CA SER A 178 -9.26 -10.22 -21.75
C SER A 178 -7.78 -9.81 -21.54
N LYS A 179 -6.88 -10.38 -22.33
CA LYS A 179 -5.43 -10.07 -22.27
C LYS A 179 -5.14 -8.61 -22.67
N GLN A 180 -5.84 -8.10 -23.69
CA GLN A 180 -5.70 -6.71 -24.12
C GLN A 180 -6.29 -5.75 -23.08
N ILE A 181 -7.47 -6.07 -22.52
CA ILE A 181 -8.09 -5.27 -21.45
C ILE A 181 -7.16 -5.16 -20.26
N VAL A 182 -6.58 -6.29 -19.79
CA VAL A 182 -5.63 -6.28 -18.68
C VAL A 182 -4.41 -5.43 -19.00
N ALA A 183 -3.86 -5.52 -20.22
CA ALA A 183 -2.66 -4.78 -20.59
C ALA A 183 -2.92 -3.27 -20.62
N GLU A 184 -3.99 -2.83 -21.30
CA GLU A 184 -4.36 -1.41 -21.43
C GLU A 184 -4.77 -0.80 -20.08
N ALA A 185 -5.55 -1.54 -19.26
CA ALA A 185 -5.91 -1.08 -17.92
C ALA A 185 -4.69 -0.99 -17.00
N ALA A 186 -3.78 -1.98 -17.04
CA ALA A 186 -2.56 -1.96 -16.23
C ALA A 186 -1.67 -0.75 -16.55
N GLU A 187 -1.54 -0.40 -17.83
CA GLU A 187 -0.82 0.79 -18.28
C GLU A 187 -1.48 2.07 -17.78
N LEU A 188 -2.80 2.21 -17.95
CA LEU A 188 -3.56 3.37 -17.53
C LEU A 188 -3.46 3.65 -16.02
N PHE A 189 -3.53 2.61 -15.19
CA PHE A 189 -3.41 2.72 -13.74
C PHE A 189 -1.95 2.68 -13.25
N GLN A 190 -0.98 2.47 -14.14
CA GLN A 190 0.45 2.32 -13.82
C GLN A 190 0.71 1.23 -12.75
N VAL A 191 0.10 0.07 -12.95
CA VAL A 191 0.26 -1.11 -12.11
C VAL A 191 0.73 -2.31 -12.94
N SER A 192 1.16 -3.39 -12.28
CA SER A 192 1.53 -4.60 -13.01
C SER A 192 0.30 -5.27 -13.66
N LYS A 193 0.49 -5.92 -14.82
CA LYS A 193 -0.55 -6.72 -15.48
C LYS A 193 -1.09 -7.81 -14.54
N GLN A 194 -0.24 -8.36 -13.68
CA GLN A 194 -0.66 -9.35 -12.69
C GLN A 194 -1.63 -8.74 -11.67
N ALA A 195 -1.30 -7.59 -11.08
CA ALA A 195 -2.16 -6.89 -10.13
C ALA A 195 -3.51 -6.54 -10.77
N MET A 196 -3.51 -5.97 -11.97
CA MET A 196 -4.75 -5.65 -12.70
C MET A 196 -5.58 -6.89 -13.01
N SER A 197 -4.94 -7.99 -13.41
CA SER A 197 -5.65 -9.26 -13.69
C SER A 197 -6.32 -9.82 -12.43
N ILE A 198 -5.64 -9.79 -11.28
CA ILE A 198 -6.20 -10.20 -9.99
C ILE A 198 -7.40 -9.32 -9.66
N ARG A 199 -7.22 -8.00 -9.69
CA ARG A 199 -8.26 -7.02 -9.37
C ARG A 199 -9.53 -7.18 -10.20
N LEU A 200 -9.40 -7.40 -11.51
CA LEU A 200 -10.53 -7.62 -12.40
C LEU A 200 -11.28 -8.93 -12.09
N ARG A 201 -10.55 -10.00 -11.74
CA ARG A 201 -11.16 -11.30 -11.36
C ARG A 201 -11.87 -11.25 -10.02
N GLU A 202 -11.29 -10.62 -9.01
CA GLU A 202 -11.91 -10.42 -7.69
C GLU A 202 -13.29 -9.75 -7.79
N HIS A 203 -13.48 -8.91 -8.81
CA HIS A 203 -14.74 -8.21 -9.04
C HIS A 203 -15.59 -8.81 -10.18
N ASN A 204 -15.31 -10.04 -10.61
CA ASN A 204 -16.05 -10.76 -11.66
C ASN A 204 -16.18 -9.97 -12.97
N LEU A 205 -15.12 -9.27 -13.36
CA LEU A 205 -15.04 -8.53 -14.63
C LEU A 205 -14.32 -9.33 -15.74
N LEU A 206 -13.56 -10.37 -15.36
CA LEU A 206 -12.92 -11.33 -16.27
C LEU A 206 -13.30 -12.76 -15.95
#